data_a2166f8f8ce86c608039a66e8a0dd10d
#
_entry.id   a2166f8f8ce86c608039a66e8a0dd10d
#
_cell.length_a   1.000
_cell.length_b   1.000
_cell.length_c   1.000
_cell.angle_alpha   90.00
_cell.angle_beta   90.00
_cell.angle_gamma   90.00
#
_symmetry.space_group_name_H-M   'P 1'
#
loop_
_entity.id
_entity.type
_entity.pdbx_description
1 polymer ?
#
loop_
_entity_poly.entity_id
_entity_poly.type
_entity_poly.pdbx_seq_one_letter_code
_entity_poly.pdbx_strand_id
1 'polypeptide(L)'
;MHFNLKLNLCLSDTNALKGIALLLLLLHHLFYIQSGLWNDIHLYNGHYLVNELGIFGKLCVAIFVFLSGYGLTIQANKSHKIQLGQFYKRRFSKLYLNYWFIWIIFVPIGLLFFQRTFDSIYINHVWEKLFIDIAGLSFACGFYGYNATWWFYSCIIILYLLFPFLYKLLGKYNFILIMLGLGIYVSSLFFLRAINQYLISFVLGMIAANGIN
;
A
#
# COMPACT_ATOMS: atom_id res chain seq x y z
N MET A 1 -12.34 22.58 -24.72
CA MET A 1 -12.78 22.63 -23.31
C MET A 1 -11.73 21.90 -22.48
N HIS A 2 -10.76 22.63 -21.90
CA HIS A 2 -9.75 22.00 -21.05
C HIS A 2 -10.38 21.73 -19.67
N PHE A 3 -10.74 20.49 -19.39
CA PHE A 3 -11.13 20.09 -18.06
C PHE A 3 -9.89 20.09 -17.14
N ASN A 4 -9.70 21.15 -16.40
CA ASN A 4 -8.65 21.23 -15.41
C ASN A 4 -9.14 20.50 -14.13
N LEU A 5 -9.01 19.16 -14.12
CA LEU A 5 -9.40 18.29 -13.00
C LEU A 5 -8.31 18.30 -11.92
N LYS A 6 -7.96 19.49 -11.41
CA LYS A 6 -7.07 19.59 -10.25
C LYS A 6 -7.90 19.45 -8.97
N LEU A 7 -7.66 18.40 -8.23
CA LEU A 7 -8.29 18.17 -6.93
C LEU A 7 -7.54 18.98 -5.86
N ASN A 8 -8.25 19.82 -5.12
CA ASN A 8 -7.72 20.62 -4.02
C ASN A 8 -8.22 20.07 -2.69
N LEU A 9 -7.60 18.96 -2.23
CA LEU A 9 -7.92 18.42 -0.90
C LEU A 9 -7.23 19.26 0.16
N CYS A 10 -8.01 19.79 1.10
CA CYS A 10 -7.46 20.42 2.30
C CYS A 10 -7.01 19.35 3.33
N LEU A 11 -6.39 19.80 4.41
CA LEU A 11 -5.92 18.88 5.46
C LEU A 11 -7.09 18.13 6.12
N SER A 12 -8.22 18.78 6.29
CA SER A 12 -9.44 18.17 6.83
C SER A 12 -9.93 17.03 5.93
N ASP A 13 -10.00 17.27 4.60
CA ASP A 13 -10.45 16.26 3.64
C ASP A 13 -9.55 15.04 3.63
N THR A 14 -8.23 15.25 3.64
CA THR A 14 -7.27 14.15 3.69
C THR A 14 -7.35 13.36 4.98
N ASN A 15 -7.64 14.01 6.12
CA ASN A 15 -7.83 13.34 7.41
C ASN A 15 -9.17 12.58 7.45
N ALA A 16 -10.23 13.13 6.89
CA ALA A 16 -11.52 12.44 6.77
C ALA A 16 -11.38 11.17 5.91
N LEU A 17 -10.72 11.28 4.75
CA LEU A 17 -10.45 10.11 3.88
C LEU A 17 -9.60 9.04 4.59
N LYS A 18 -8.60 9.43 5.38
CA LYS A 18 -7.82 8.48 6.20
C LYS A 18 -8.69 7.81 7.26
N GLY A 19 -9.60 8.57 7.89
CA GLY A 19 -10.54 8.02 8.86
C GLY A 19 -11.46 6.96 8.22
N ILE A 20 -12.04 7.27 7.07
CA ILE A 20 -12.84 6.32 6.29
C ILE A 20 -12.01 5.08 5.92
N ALA A 21 -10.78 5.28 5.43
CA ALA A 21 -9.91 4.17 5.09
C ALA A 21 -9.57 3.30 6.30
N LEU A 22 -9.39 3.86 7.50
CA LEU A 22 -9.19 3.09 8.73
C LEU A 22 -10.43 2.27 9.10
N LEU A 23 -11.63 2.82 8.97
CA LEU A 23 -12.88 2.07 9.22
C LEU A 23 -13.04 0.92 8.22
N LEU A 24 -12.76 1.17 6.94
CA LEU A 24 -12.75 0.12 5.92
C LEU A 24 -11.69 -0.95 6.19
N LEU A 25 -10.51 -0.58 6.69
CA LEU A 25 -9.45 -1.50 7.08
C LEU A 25 -9.91 -2.42 8.22
N LEU A 26 -10.55 -1.86 9.24
CA LEU A 26 -11.13 -2.64 10.34
C LEU A 26 -12.22 -3.58 9.84
N LEU A 27 -13.13 -3.09 9.02
CA LEU A 27 -14.18 -3.89 8.38
C LEU A 27 -13.58 -5.07 7.60
N HIS A 28 -12.54 -4.80 6.81
CA HIS A 28 -11.83 -5.83 6.05
C HIS A 28 -11.23 -6.90 6.95
N HIS A 29 -10.43 -6.50 7.95
CA HIS A 29 -9.75 -7.47 8.80
C HIS A 29 -10.68 -8.25 9.73
N LEU A 30 -11.82 -7.68 10.13
CA LEU A 30 -12.79 -8.37 10.97
C LEU A 30 -13.66 -9.36 10.20
N PHE A 31 -14.01 -9.06 8.95
CA PHE A 31 -15.07 -9.78 8.25
C PHE A 31 -14.68 -10.43 6.92
N TYR A 32 -13.44 -10.19 6.43
CA TYR A 32 -12.97 -10.79 5.18
C TYR A 32 -12.91 -12.31 5.21
N ILE A 33 -12.54 -12.89 6.38
CA ILE A 33 -12.50 -14.34 6.55
C ILE A 33 -13.76 -14.74 7.31
N GLN A 34 -14.53 -15.65 6.70
CA GLN A 34 -15.69 -16.22 7.34
C GLN A 34 -15.25 -17.16 8.48
N SER A 35 -15.28 -16.68 9.71
CA SER A 35 -14.76 -17.40 10.88
C SER A 35 -15.77 -18.33 11.55
N GLY A 36 -17.05 -18.29 11.14
CA GLY A 36 -18.14 -18.99 11.82
C GLY A 36 -18.50 -18.41 13.20
N LEU A 37 -17.86 -17.30 13.62
CA LEU A 37 -18.11 -16.64 14.91
C LEU A 37 -19.42 -15.85 14.94
N TRP A 38 -20.02 -15.62 13.77
CA TRP A 38 -21.30 -14.91 13.62
C TRP A 38 -22.15 -15.58 12.54
N ASN A 39 -23.46 -15.45 12.66
CA ASN A 39 -24.40 -15.84 11.62
C ASN A 39 -24.45 -14.74 10.57
N ASP A 40 -23.90 -15.01 9.39
CA ASP A 40 -23.92 -14.08 8.27
C ASP A 40 -25.18 -14.28 7.41
N ILE A 41 -25.67 -13.22 6.78
CA ILE A 41 -26.84 -13.27 5.91
C ILE A 41 -26.42 -13.84 4.55
N HIS A 42 -26.98 -14.98 4.19
CA HIS A 42 -26.78 -15.59 2.89
C HIS A 42 -27.47 -14.78 1.80
N LEU A 43 -26.74 -14.34 0.80
CA LEU A 43 -27.26 -13.58 -0.34
C LEU A 43 -27.65 -14.52 -1.50
N TYR A 44 -26.64 -15.07 -2.18
CA TYR A 44 -26.81 -16.03 -3.29
C TYR A 44 -25.48 -16.75 -3.57
N ASN A 45 -25.53 -17.93 -4.14
CA ASN A 45 -24.36 -18.68 -4.63
C ASN A 45 -23.15 -18.73 -3.69
N GLY A 46 -23.37 -18.83 -2.38
CA GLY A 46 -22.28 -18.87 -1.40
C GLY A 46 -21.73 -17.50 -1.02
N HIS A 47 -22.33 -16.40 -1.46
CA HIS A 47 -22.02 -15.05 -1.04
C HIS A 47 -22.76 -14.67 0.23
N TYR A 48 -22.08 -14.04 1.16
CA TYR A 48 -22.62 -13.61 2.44
C TYR A 48 -22.43 -12.11 2.63
N LEU A 49 -23.44 -11.42 3.14
CA LEU A 49 -23.47 -9.96 3.20
C LEU A 49 -22.27 -9.37 3.94
N VAL A 50 -21.99 -9.85 5.15
CA VAL A 50 -20.92 -9.30 6.01
C VAL A 50 -19.55 -9.61 5.41
N ASN A 51 -19.38 -10.79 4.83
CA ASN A 51 -18.16 -11.17 4.11
C ASN A 51 -17.92 -10.27 2.89
N GLU A 52 -18.95 -9.99 2.08
CA GLU A 52 -18.85 -9.08 0.93
C GLU A 52 -18.49 -7.64 1.36
N LEU A 53 -19.08 -7.17 2.47
CA LEU A 53 -18.68 -5.89 3.06
C LEU A 53 -17.22 -5.91 3.53
N GLY A 54 -16.76 -7.03 4.07
CA GLY A 54 -15.35 -7.24 4.42
C GLY A 54 -14.44 -7.19 3.18
N ILE A 55 -14.86 -7.80 2.07
CA ILE A 55 -14.14 -7.73 0.78
C ILE A 55 -14.10 -6.28 0.25
N PHE A 56 -15.21 -5.57 0.30
CA PHE A 56 -15.29 -4.15 -0.07
C PHE A 56 -14.31 -3.30 0.75
N GLY A 57 -14.07 -3.66 2.01
CA GLY A 57 -13.11 -3.00 2.88
C GLY A 57 -11.68 -2.92 2.31
N LYS A 58 -11.30 -3.77 1.33
CA LYS A 58 -10.00 -3.70 0.62
C LYS A 58 -9.76 -2.35 -0.05
N LEU A 59 -10.79 -1.56 -0.34
CA LEU A 59 -10.65 -0.20 -0.87
C LEU A 59 -9.81 0.71 0.03
N CYS A 60 -9.69 0.40 1.32
CA CYS A 60 -8.84 1.14 2.25
C CYS A 60 -7.41 1.32 1.72
N VAL A 61 -6.82 0.28 1.15
CA VAL A 61 -5.45 0.31 0.63
C VAL A 61 -5.35 1.25 -0.58
N ALA A 62 -6.32 1.19 -1.50
CA ALA A 62 -6.36 2.08 -2.66
C ALA A 62 -6.44 3.55 -2.23
N ILE A 63 -7.25 3.86 -1.19
CA ILE A 63 -7.37 5.22 -0.63
C ILE A 63 -6.04 5.66 -0.01
N PHE A 64 -5.38 4.84 0.81
CA PHE A 64 -4.08 5.19 1.40
C PHE A 64 -3.01 5.41 0.34
N VAL A 65 -2.95 4.58 -0.68
CA VAL A 65 -1.99 4.69 -1.78
C VAL A 65 -2.26 5.92 -2.63
N PHE A 66 -3.53 6.21 -2.95
CA PHE A 66 -3.94 7.45 -3.63
C PHE A 66 -3.50 8.68 -2.85
N LEU A 67 -3.82 8.76 -1.56
CA LEU A 67 -3.42 9.88 -0.69
C LEU A 67 -1.89 10.01 -0.57
N SER A 68 -1.15 8.90 -0.64
CA SER A 68 0.32 8.92 -0.67
C SER A 68 0.83 9.57 -1.96
N GLY A 69 0.34 9.16 -3.13
CA GLY A 69 0.68 9.77 -4.42
C GLY A 69 0.32 11.26 -4.47
N TYR A 70 -0.89 11.60 -4.02
CA TYR A 70 -1.38 12.98 -3.93
C TYR A 70 -0.46 13.84 -3.04
N GLY A 71 -0.24 13.41 -1.79
CA GLY A 71 0.53 14.19 -0.82
C GLY A 71 2.01 14.35 -1.20
N LEU A 72 2.62 13.31 -1.82
CA LEU A 72 3.99 13.40 -2.34
C LEU A 72 4.10 14.42 -3.46
N THR A 73 3.13 14.43 -4.37
CA THR A 73 3.11 15.37 -5.50
C THR A 73 2.89 16.80 -5.04
N ILE A 74 1.95 17.06 -4.13
CA ILE A 74 1.77 18.39 -3.53
C ILE A 74 3.07 18.88 -2.87
N GLN A 75 3.77 18.00 -2.15
CA GLN A 75 5.04 18.37 -1.51
C GLN A 75 6.15 18.65 -2.54
N ALA A 76 6.23 17.84 -3.60
CA ALA A 76 7.20 18.04 -4.69
C ALA A 76 6.95 19.34 -5.45
N ASN A 77 5.69 19.66 -5.75
CA ASN A 77 5.30 20.90 -6.40
C ASN A 77 5.69 22.17 -5.60
N LYS A 78 5.61 22.09 -4.26
CA LYS A 78 6.02 23.20 -3.37
C LYS A 78 7.54 23.41 -3.34
N SER A 79 8.33 22.37 -3.54
CA SER A 79 9.79 22.44 -3.44
C SER A 79 10.50 22.78 -4.75
N HIS A 80 9.77 22.91 -5.87
CA HIS A 80 10.25 23.13 -7.24
C HIS A 80 11.30 22.13 -7.74
N LYS A 81 12.00 21.41 -6.85
CA LYS A 81 13.00 20.39 -7.18
C LYS A 81 13.09 19.32 -6.10
N ILE A 82 12.98 18.05 -6.52
CA ILE A 82 13.15 16.92 -5.59
C ILE A 82 14.64 16.70 -5.34
N GLN A 83 15.07 16.94 -4.11
CA GLN A 83 16.39 16.55 -3.64
C GLN A 83 16.32 15.07 -3.21
N LEU A 84 16.76 14.16 -4.07
CA LEU A 84 16.59 12.71 -3.91
C LEU A 84 17.07 12.19 -2.55
N GLY A 85 18.28 12.61 -2.11
CA GLY A 85 18.83 12.15 -0.83
C GLY A 85 17.97 12.56 0.37
N GLN A 86 17.51 13.81 0.42
CA GLN A 86 16.64 14.30 1.50
C GLN A 86 15.24 13.66 1.43
N PHE A 87 14.72 13.48 0.22
CA PHE A 87 13.44 12.81 -0.01
C PHE A 87 13.46 11.39 0.55
N TYR A 88 14.43 10.58 0.13
CA TYR A 88 14.52 9.20 0.59
C TYR A 88 14.83 9.11 2.09
N LYS A 89 15.78 9.89 2.59
CA LYS A 89 16.09 9.92 4.02
C LYS A 89 14.84 10.20 4.85
N ARG A 90 14.05 11.23 4.51
CA ARG A 90 12.86 11.63 5.26
C ARG A 90 11.75 10.57 5.18
N ARG A 91 11.54 9.96 4.00
CA ARG A 91 10.46 8.99 3.80
C ARG A 91 10.79 7.64 4.42
N PHE A 92 11.96 7.12 4.13
CA PHE A 92 12.36 5.81 4.64
C PHE A 92 12.66 5.81 6.13
N SER A 93 13.25 6.86 6.70
CA SER A 93 13.42 6.91 8.15
C SER A 93 12.09 6.79 8.88
N LYS A 94 11.07 7.55 8.46
CA LYS A 94 9.74 7.47 9.08
C LYS A 94 9.07 6.11 8.88
N LEU A 95 9.20 5.54 7.67
CA LEU A 95 8.62 4.25 7.33
C LEU A 95 9.25 3.13 8.16
N TYR A 96 10.60 3.06 8.17
CA TYR A 96 11.34 2.00 8.87
C TYR A 96 11.28 2.13 10.38
N LEU A 97 11.27 3.33 10.94
CA LEU A 97 11.09 3.50 12.39
C LEU A 97 9.77 2.89 12.86
N ASN A 98 8.67 3.15 12.14
CA ASN A 98 7.37 2.56 12.46
C ASN A 98 7.35 1.05 12.24
N TYR A 99 7.93 0.57 11.14
CA TYR A 99 7.98 -0.84 10.81
C TYR A 99 8.78 -1.64 11.85
N TRP A 100 10.00 -1.21 12.15
CA TRP A 100 10.86 -1.89 13.11
C TRP A 100 10.33 -1.81 14.54
N PHE A 101 9.67 -0.71 14.91
CA PHE A 101 8.98 -0.63 16.21
C PHE A 101 7.92 -1.74 16.34
N ILE A 102 7.08 -1.91 15.33
CA ILE A 102 6.08 -2.98 15.30
C ILE A 102 6.76 -4.35 15.27
N TRP A 103 7.79 -4.52 14.45
CA TRP A 103 8.51 -5.76 14.28
C TRP A 103 9.17 -6.22 15.61
N ILE A 104 9.85 -5.32 16.31
CA ILE A 104 10.54 -5.58 17.59
C ILE A 104 9.55 -5.96 18.70
N ILE A 105 8.31 -5.47 18.64
CA ILE A 105 7.28 -5.82 19.63
C ILE A 105 6.62 -7.15 19.26
N PHE A 106 6.10 -7.28 18.04
CA PHE A 106 5.23 -8.38 17.69
C PHE A 106 5.97 -9.69 17.36
N VAL A 107 7.20 -9.65 16.90
CA VAL A 107 7.97 -10.86 16.63
C VAL A 107 8.33 -11.59 17.92
N PRO A 108 8.89 -10.94 18.98
CA PRO A 108 9.09 -11.61 20.25
C PRO A 108 7.80 -12.15 20.88
N ILE A 109 6.70 -11.40 20.81
CA ILE A 109 5.38 -11.86 21.29
C ILE A 109 4.98 -13.15 20.54
N GLY A 110 5.12 -13.16 19.22
CA GLY A 110 4.81 -14.32 18.40
C GLY A 110 5.68 -15.55 18.73
N LEU A 111 6.98 -15.34 18.98
CA LEU A 111 7.90 -16.39 19.37
C LEU A 111 7.56 -16.98 20.76
N LEU A 112 7.31 -16.12 21.74
CA LEU A 112 7.16 -16.52 23.14
C LEU A 112 5.76 -17.09 23.45
N PHE A 113 4.71 -16.49 22.91
CA PHE A 113 3.33 -16.82 23.28
C PHE A 113 2.58 -17.65 22.22
N PHE A 114 2.99 -17.57 20.95
CA PHE A 114 2.26 -18.21 19.85
C PHE A 114 3.07 -19.29 19.14
N GLN A 115 4.26 -19.64 19.66
CA GLN A 115 5.16 -20.67 19.10
C GLN A 115 5.47 -20.45 17.59
N ARG A 116 5.43 -19.21 17.13
CA ARG A 116 5.70 -18.83 15.73
C ARG A 116 7.21 -18.71 15.52
N THR A 117 7.90 -19.85 15.42
CA THR A 117 9.35 -19.87 15.22
C THR A 117 9.74 -19.43 13.81
N PHE A 118 10.97 -18.94 13.65
CA PHE A 118 11.46 -18.53 12.33
C PHE A 118 11.49 -19.69 11.34
N ASP A 119 11.84 -20.91 11.80
CA ASP A 119 11.86 -22.10 10.96
C ASP A 119 10.46 -22.49 10.46
N SER A 120 9.43 -22.28 11.27
CA SER A 120 8.04 -22.57 10.89
C SER A 120 7.49 -21.56 9.87
N ILE A 121 7.98 -20.32 9.88
CA ILE A 121 7.48 -19.25 9.03
C ILE A 121 8.31 -19.13 7.75
N TYR A 122 9.63 -19.18 7.85
CA TYR A 122 10.55 -19.01 6.74
C TYR A 122 11.08 -20.34 6.21
N ILE A 123 10.20 -21.30 5.98
CA ILE A 123 10.55 -22.62 5.44
C ILE A 123 11.56 -22.46 4.31
N ASN A 124 12.71 -23.15 4.40
CA ASN A 124 13.89 -23.01 3.55
C ASN A 124 14.47 -21.58 3.52
N HIS A 125 15.77 -21.46 3.59
CA HIS A 125 16.48 -20.16 3.57
C HIS A 125 16.03 -19.18 4.68
N VAL A 126 15.93 -19.66 5.91
CA VAL A 126 15.40 -18.92 7.07
C VAL A 126 16.06 -17.55 7.24
N TRP A 127 17.39 -17.51 7.25
CA TRP A 127 18.14 -16.27 7.47
C TRP A 127 17.99 -15.27 6.33
N GLU A 128 18.02 -15.72 5.07
CA GLU A 128 17.82 -14.86 3.90
C GLU A 128 16.43 -14.21 3.95
N LYS A 129 15.40 -15.02 4.17
CA LYS A 129 14.00 -14.54 4.27
C LYS A 129 13.80 -13.61 5.46
N LEU A 130 14.43 -13.90 6.59
CA LEU A 130 14.39 -13.03 7.77
C LEU A 130 14.98 -11.64 7.46
N PHE A 131 16.16 -11.57 6.81
CA PHE A 131 16.75 -10.30 6.41
C PHE A 131 15.88 -9.53 5.42
N ILE A 132 15.28 -10.22 4.44
CA ILE A 132 14.34 -9.61 3.49
C ILE A 132 13.10 -9.08 4.21
N ASP A 133 12.60 -9.81 5.22
CA ASP A 133 11.45 -9.38 6.01
C ASP A 133 11.78 -8.16 6.89
N ILE A 134 12.92 -8.15 7.55
CA ILE A 134 13.42 -6.97 8.30
C ILE A 134 13.56 -5.76 7.39
N ALA A 135 13.90 -5.96 6.11
CA ALA A 135 13.93 -4.91 5.10
C ALA A 135 12.52 -4.51 4.60
N GLY A 136 11.45 -5.20 5.03
CA GLY A 136 10.08 -4.94 4.61
C GLY A 136 9.79 -5.33 3.16
N LEU A 137 10.59 -6.21 2.55
CA LEU A 137 10.51 -6.56 1.13
C LEU A 137 9.99 -7.98 0.88
N SER A 138 9.55 -8.69 1.90
CA SER A 138 9.10 -10.09 1.82
C SER A 138 8.08 -10.33 0.71
N PHE A 139 7.06 -9.51 0.61
CA PHE A 139 6.03 -9.67 -0.42
C PHE A 139 6.55 -9.37 -1.85
N ALA A 140 7.45 -8.42 -1.99
CA ALA A 140 8.11 -8.14 -3.27
C ALA A 140 9.00 -9.31 -3.73
N CYS A 141 9.56 -10.06 -2.79
CA CYS A 141 10.36 -11.26 -3.03
C CYS A 141 9.52 -12.56 -3.09
N GLY A 142 8.19 -12.45 -3.10
CA GLY A 142 7.27 -13.56 -3.38
C GLY A 142 6.89 -14.43 -2.20
N PHE A 143 7.14 -13.98 -0.98
CA PHE A 143 6.68 -14.69 0.22
C PHE A 143 6.03 -13.71 1.21
N TYR A 144 5.22 -14.25 2.11
CA TYR A 144 4.71 -13.49 3.25
C TYR A 144 5.76 -13.54 4.35
N GLY A 145 6.05 -12.37 4.95
CA GLY A 145 6.96 -12.27 6.08
C GLY A 145 6.38 -12.85 7.37
N TYR A 146 6.95 -12.46 8.51
CA TYR A 146 6.50 -12.92 9.82
C TYR A 146 5.01 -12.65 10.05
N ASN A 147 4.50 -11.56 9.51
CA ASN A 147 3.08 -11.25 9.48
C ASN A 147 2.61 -10.96 8.05
N ALA A 148 1.63 -11.72 7.59
CA ALA A 148 1.10 -11.59 6.24
C ALA A 148 0.54 -10.19 5.94
N THR A 149 0.05 -9.46 6.95
CA THR A 149 -0.48 -8.09 6.76
C THR A 149 0.60 -7.06 6.45
N TRP A 150 1.87 -7.38 6.65
CA TRP A 150 3.00 -6.47 6.37
C TRP A 150 3.37 -6.37 4.88
N TRP A 151 2.68 -7.10 4.01
CA TRP A 151 2.85 -6.98 2.56
C TRP A 151 2.77 -5.53 2.05
N PHE A 152 1.99 -4.69 2.74
CA PHE A 152 1.80 -3.28 2.41
C PHE A 152 3.10 -2.47 2.50
N TYR A 153 4.03 -2.85 3.39
CA TYR A 153 5.35 -2.19 3.47
C TYR A 153 6.15 -2.38 2.17
N SER A 154 6.16 -3.59 1.61
CA SER A 154 6.80 -3.84 0.31
C SER A 154 6.19 -2.96 -0.80
N CYS A 155 4.87 -2.82 -0.82
CA CYS A 155 4.17 -1.96 -1.77
C CYS A 155 4.61 -0.49 -1.65
N ILE A 156 4.55 0.07 -0.45
CA ILE A 156 4.90 1.48 -0.20
C ILE A 156 6.38 1.76 -0.46
N ILE A 157 7.30 0.86 -0.07
CA ILE A 157 8.73 1.00 -0.35
C ILE A 157 8.96 1.17 -1.85
N ILE A 158 8.40 0.27 -2.67
CA ILE A 158 8.59 0.30 -4.12
C ILE A 158 7.94 1.55 -4.73
N LEU A 159 6.74 1.93 -4.32
CA LEU A 159 6.09 3.14 -4.80
C LEU A 159 6.89 4.41 -4.46
N TYR A 160 7.51 4.48 -3.28
CA TYR A 160 8.36 5.61 -2.91
C TYR A 160 9.68 5.64 -3.69
N LEU A 161 10.25 4.47 -4.01
CA LEU A 161 11.43 4.38 -4.88
C LEU A 161 11.10 4.86 -6.30
N LEU A 162 9.93 4.50 -6.83
CA LEU A 162 9.48 4.87 -8.16
C LEU A 162 9.02 6.33 -8.25
N PHE A 163 8.57 6.95 -7.15
CA PHE A 163 7.94 8.27 -7.15
C PHE A 163 8.74 9.35 -7.90
N PRO A 164 10.05 9.56 -7.67
CA PRO A 164 10.79 10.61 -8.37
C PRO A 164 10.83 10.42 -9.89
N PHE A 165 10.85 9.17 -10.36
CA PHE A 165 10.79 8.84 -11.78
C PHE A 165 9.38 9.15 -12.33
N LEU A 166 8.34 8.66 -11.68
CA LEU A 166 6.95 8.93 -12.06
C LEU A 166 6.63 10.41 -12.05
N TYR A 167 7.17 11.16 -11.07
CA TYR A 167 6.98 12.60 -10.99
C TYR A 167 7.59 13.37 -12.17
N LYS A 168 8.74 12.92 -12.70
CA LYS A 168 9.35 13.52 -13.91
C LYS A 168 8.50 13.31 -15.16
N LEU A 169 7.72 12.24 -15.22
CA LEU A 169 6.81 11.95 -16.32
C LEU A 169 5.45 12.65 -16.17
N LEU A 170 5.14 13.09 -14.95
CA LEU A 170 3.87 13.70 -14.63
C LEU A 170 3.68 15.05 -15.37
N GLY A 171 2.47 15.28 -15.84
CA GLY A 171 2.11 16.48 -16.59
C GLY A 171 2.34 16.38 -18.10
N LYS A 172 3.49 15.81 -18.52
CA LYS A 172 3.79 15.63 -19.95
C LYS A 172 3.20 14.33 -20.51
N TYR A 173 3.13 13.29 -19.70
CA TYR A 173 2.76 11.94 -20.12
C TYR A 173 1.72 11.28 -19.19
N ASN A 174 0.73 12.04 -18.73
CA ASN A 174 -0.29 11.52 -17.80
C ASN A 174 -0.98 10.26 -18.33
N PHE A 175 -1.33 10.22 -19.62
CA PHE A 175 -1.94 9.07 -20.26
C PHE A 175 -1.00 7.84 -20.25
N ILE A 176 0.29 8.05 -20.53
CA ILE A 176 1.29 6.98 -20.49
C ILE A 176 1.43 6.40 -19.09
N LEU A 177 1.39 7.24 -18.04
CA LEU A 177 1.43 6.79 -16.65
C LEU A 177 0.23 5.90 -16.31
N ILE A 178 -0.97 6.27 -16.77
CA ILE A 178 -2.18 5.46 -16.60
C ILE A 178 -2.02 4.12 -17.33
N MET A 179 -1.58 4.14 -18.60
CA MET A 179 -1.36 2.93 -19.40
C MET A 179 -0.30 2.03 -18.77
N LEU A 180 0.77 2.59 -18.21
CA LEU A 180 1.80 1.85 -17.48
C LEU A 180 1.21 1.19 -16.23
N GLY A 181 0.38 1.91 -15.47
CA GLY A 181 -0.33 1.36 -14.31
C GLY A 181 -1.25 0.20 -14.67
N LEU A 182 -2.02 0.35 -15.76
CA LEU A 182 -2.87 -0.72 -16.29
C LEU A 182 -2.06 -1.91 -16.80
N GLY A 183 -0.97 -1.66 -17.53
CA GLY A 183 -0.08 -2.71 -18.03
C GLY A 183 0.54 -3.53 -16.89
N ILE A 184 0.97 -2.87 -15.82
CA ILE A 184 1.49 -3.53 -14.62
C ILE A 184 0.39 -4.30 -13.89
N TYR A 185 -0.83 -3.76 -13.81
CA TYR A 185 -1.98 -4.45 -13.23
C TYR A 185 -2.27 -5.79 -13.93
N VAL A 186 -2.22 -5.80 -15.26
CA VAL A 186 -2.46 -7.01 -16.06
C VAL A 186 -1.24 -7.94 -16.08
N SER A 187 -0.04 -7.41 -15.79
CA SER A 187 1.19 -8.19 -15.84
C SER A 187 1.25 -9.20 -14.69
N SER A 188 1.67 -10.43 -15.01
CA SER A 188 2.01 -11.46 -14.03
C SER A 188 3.45 -11.38 -13.54
N LEU A 189 4.15 -10.27 -13.79
CA LEU A 189 5.56 -10.10 -13.44
C LEU A 189 5.77 -10.17 -11.92
N PHE A 190 6.58 -11.14 -11.50
CA PHE A 190 6.85 -11.45 -10.11
C PHE A 190 7.31 -10.22 -9.29
N PHE A 191 8.27 -9.46 -9.82
CA PHE A 191 8.83 -8.27 -9.16
C PHE A 191 7.81 -7.14 -8.95
N LEU A 192 6.74 -7.11 -9.74
CA LEU A 192 5.73 -6.06 -9.69
C LEU A 192 4.51 -6.46 -8.89
N ARG A 193 4.48 -7.70 -8.37
CA ARG A 193 3.36 -8.24 -7.59
C ARG A 193 2.96 -7.33 -6.43
N ALA A 194 3.94 -6.71 -5.76
CA ALA A 194 3.69 -5.86 -4.61
C ALA A 194 2.95 -4.55 -4.97
N ILE A 195 3.05 -4.10 -6.22
CA ILE A 195 2.47 -2.82 -6.68
C ILE A 195 1.42 -2.96 -7.78
N ASN A 196 1.25 -4.17 -8.37
CA ASN A 196 0.42 -4.35 -9.56
C ASN A 196 -1.00 -3.79 -9.38
N GLN A 197 -1.63 -4.02 -8.23
CA GLN A 197 -3.00 -3.58 -7.95
C GLN A 197 -3.09 -2.10 -7.55
N TYR A 198 -2.01 -1.49 -7.08
CA TYR A 198 -2.05 -0.18 -6.40
C TYR A 198 -1.30 0.92 -7.14
N LEU A 199 -0.47 0.60 -8.13
CA LEU A 199 0.26 1.61 -8.89
C LEU A 199 -0.70 2.59 -9.57
N ILE A 200 -1.82 2.11 -10.12
CA ILE A 200 -2.81 2.97 -10.75
C ILE A 200 -3.42 3.95 -9.74
N SER A 201 -3.77 3.50 -8.53
CA SER A 201 -4.28 4.37 -7.47
C SER A 201 -3.26 5.44 -7.07
N PHE A 202 -1.97 5.07 -7.00
CA PHE A 202 -0.88 5.99 -6.72
C PHE A 202 -0.75 7.07 -7.80
N VAL A 203 -0.72 6.65 -9.07
CA VAL A 203 -0.62 7.54 -10.24
C VAL A 203 -1.84 8.47 -10.33
N LEU A 204 -3.05 7.96 -10.09
CA LEU A 204 -4.26 8.79 -10.05
C LEU A 204 -4.17 9.85 -8.95
N GLY A 205 -3.63 9.52 -7.78
CA GLY A 205 -3.35 10.49 -6.73
C GLY A 205 -2.37 11.57 -7.17
N MET A 206 -1.30 11.18 -7.88
CA MET A 206 -0.31 12.11 -8.43
C MET A 206 -0.94 13.07 -9.46
N ILE A 207 -1.73 12.53 -10.39
CA ILE A 207 -2.42 13.31 -11.43
C ILE A 207 -3.44 14.26 -10.79
N ALA A 208 -4.22 13.80 -9.81
CA ALA A 208 -5.18 14.62 -9.11
C ALA A 208 -4.54 15.84 -8.41
N ALA A 209 -3.31 15.69 -7.91
CA ALA A 209 -2.56 16.78 -7.28
C ALA A 209 -1.96 17.76 -8.29
N ASN A 210 -1.60 17.29 -9.48
CA ASN A 210 -0.94 18.11 -10.52
C ASN A 210 -1.92 18.80 -11.45
N GLY A 211 -3.09 18.21 -11.66
CA GLY A 211 -4.06 18.55 -12.69
C GLY A 211 -3.83 17.76 -13.98
N ILE A 212 -4.88 17.64 -14.77
CA ILE A 212 -4.81 17.06 -16.13
C ILE A 212 -4.55 18.23 -17.08
N ASN A 213 -3.38 18.29 -17.66
CA ASN A 213 -3.06 19.18 -18.78
C ASN A 213 -3.42 18.49 -20.10
#